data_313af40b795c4b49de1a79745526fc72
#
_entry.id   313af40b795c4b49de1a79745526fc72
#
_cell.length_a   1.000
_cell.length_b   1.000
_cell.length_c   1.000
_cell.angle_alpha   90.00
_cell.angle_beta   90.00
_cell.angle_gamma   90.00
#
_symmetry.space_group_name_H-M   'P 1'
#
loop_
_entity.id
_entity.type
_entity.pdbx_description
1 polymer ?
#
loop_
_entity_poly.entity_id
_entity_poly.type
_entity_poly.pdbx_seq_one_letter_code
_entity_poly.pdbx_strand_id
1 'polypeptide(L)'
;MDMATLTHRATDAIDAAISVKLSASDLAAVQGIIQRTLRDAANQHHSHLKEAVMMCCGPEADLAHKIQNEMDKKRDVLIANLMAMR
;
A
#
# COMPACT_ATOMS: atom_id res chain seq x y z
N MET A 1 9.38 -6.42 -4.88
CA MET A 1 9.18 -5.05 -5.42
C MET A 1 8.44 -4.25 -4.36
N ASP A 2 8.99 -3.12 -3.94
CA ASP A 2 8.36 -2.31 -2.92
C ASP A 2 7.32 -1.33 -3.52
N MET A 3 6.54 -0.70 -2.66
CA MET A 3 5.49 0.23 -3.09
C MET A 3 6.06 1.51 -3.69
N ALA A 4 7.25 1.92 -3.26
CA ALA A 4 7.93 3.08 -3.82
C ALA A 4 8.25 2.84 -5.30
N THR A 5 8.82 1.67 -5.60
CA THR A 5 9.12 1.27 -6.98
C THR A 5 7.84 1.19 -7.82
N LEU A 6 6.78 0.60 -7.28
CA LEU A 6 5.48 0.51 -7.97
C LEU A 6 4.92 1.89 -8.28
N THR A 7 4.99 2.82 -7.34
CA THR A 7 4.51 4.20 -7.54
C THR A 7 5.29 4.90 -8.65
N HIS A 8 6.62 4.80 -8.64
CA HIS A 8 7.45 5.40 -9.68
C HIS A 8 7.18 4.80 -11.05
N ARG A 9 7.05 3.48 -11.13
CA ARG A 9 6.74 2.80 -12.41
C ARG A 9 5.38 3.18 -12.94
N ALA A 10 4.37 3.28 -12.08
CA ALA A 10 3.03 3.71 -12.47
C ALA A 10 3.04 5.16 -12.95
N THR A 11 3.73 6.05 -12.26
CA THR A 11 3.85 7.45 -12.63
C THR A 11 4.53 7.60 -14.00
N ASP A 12 5.63 6.87 -14.22
CA ASP A 12 6.35 6.90 -15.49
C ASP A 12 5.50 6.34 -16.63
N ALA A 13 4.75 5.27 -16.36
CA ALA A 13 3.87 4.67 -17.36
C ALA A 13 2.74 5.62 -17.77
N ILE A 14 2.17 6.34 -16.82
CA ILE A 14 1.13 7.35 -17.10
C ILE A 14 1.72 8.49 -17.94
N ASP A 15 2.88 9.01 -17.54
CA ASP A 15 3.55 10.08 -18.26
C ASP A 15 3.88 9.67 -19.71
N ALA A 16 4.32 8.44 -19.91
CA ALA A 16 4.63 7.90 -21.23
C ALA A 16 3.38 7.66 -22.09
N ALA A 17 2.23 7.39 -21.48
CA ALA A 17 1.00 7.04 -22.18
C ALA A 17 0.22 8.27 -22.67
N ILE A 18 0.46 9.44 -22.11
CA ILE A 18 -0.25 10.67 -22.47
C ILE A 18 0.53 11.44 -23.52
N SER A 19 -0.21 12.16 -24.39
CA SER A 19 0.38 12.90 -25.51
C SER A 19 0.96 14.26 -25.12
N VAL A 20 0.55 14.79 -23.97
CA VAL A 20 1.04 16.08 -23.45
C VAL A 20 1.88 15.83 -22.22
N LYS A 21 3.10 16.37 -22.18
CA LYS A 21 3.95 16.22 -21.00
C LYS A 21 3.37 16.96 -19.82
N LEU A 22 3.31 16.25 -18.68
CA LEU A 22 2.90 16.83 -17.42
C LEU A 22 4.00 17.75 -16.85
N SER A 23 3.56 18.82 -16.20
CA SER A 23 4.46 19.67 -15.42
C SER A 23 4.98 18.89 -14.20
N ALA A 24 6.04 19.40 -13.57
CA ALA A 24 6.53 18.81 -12.31
C ALA A 24 5.44 18.79 -11.23
N SER A 25 4.61 19.82 -11.18
CA SER A 25 3.49 19.92 -10.26
C SER A 25 2.44 18.84 -10.53
N ASP A 26 2.09 18.61 -11.79
CA ASP A 26 1.12 17.58 -12.18
C ASP A 26 1.66 16.19 -11.92
N LEU A 27 2.94 15.93 -12.19
CA LEU A 27 3.57 14.65 -11.87
C LEU A 27 3.55 14.37 -10.37
N ALA A 28 3.80 15.39 -9.55
CA ALA A 28 3.71 15.26 -8.09
C ALA A 28 2.30 14.93 -7.64
N ALA A 29 1.28 15.52 -8.25
CA ALA A 29 -0.12 15.24 -7.96
C ALA A 29 -0.48 13.80 -8.34
N VAL A 30 -0.05 13.33 -9.50
CA VAL A 30 -0.26 11.95 -9.94
C VAL A 30 0.42 10.97 -8.98
N GLN A 31 1.66 11.24 -8.61
CA GLN A 31 2.38 10.41 -7.66
C GLN A 31 1.65 10.31 -6.31
N GLY A 32 1.12 11.44 -5.82
CA GLY A 32 0.32 11.48 -4.59
C GLY A 32 -0.95 10.65 -4.67
N ILE A 33 -1.63 10.67 -5.81
CA ILE A 33 -2.82 9.84 -6.04
C ILE A 33 -2.46 8.36 -6.01
N ILE A 34 -1.37 7.97 -6.67
CA ILE A 34 -0.90 6.59 -6.70
C ILE A 34 -0.53 6.13 -5.29
N GLN A 35 0.20 6.95 -4.52
CA GLN A 35 0.56 6.63 -3.13
C GLN A 35 -0.69 6.36 -2.29
N ARG A 36 -1.70 7.22 -2.37
CA ARG A 36 -2.94 7.05 -1.61
C ARG A 36 -3.69 5.80 -2.04
N THR A 37 -3.75 5.53 -3.32
CA THR A 37 -4.41 4.34 -3.86
C THR A 37 -3.72 3.07 -3.36
N LEU A 38 -2.40 3.01 -3.39
CA LEU A 38 -1.64 1.87 -2.88
C LEU A 38 -1.82 1.70 -1.38
N ARG A 39 -1.83 2.80 -0.62
CA ARG A 39 -2.10 2.75 0.82
C ARG A 39 -3.48 2.18 1.11
N ASP A 40 -4.50 2.66 0.39
CA ASP A 40 -5.87 2.21 0.60
C ASP A 40 -6.02 0.73 0.22
N ALA A 41 -5.38 0.30 -0.88
CA ALA A 41 -5.35 -1.10 -1.28
C ALA A 41 -4.65 -1.97 -0.24
N ALA A 42 -3.53 -1.51 0.32
CA ALA A 42 -2.81 -2.23 1.37
C ALA A 42 -3.66 -2.39 2.63
N ASN A 43 -4.37 -1.33 3.05
CA ASN A 43 -5.26 -1.39 4.21
C ASN A 43 -6.44 -2.32 3.98
N GLN A 44 -7.04 -2.30 2.81
CA GLN A 44 -8.16 -3.17 2.46
C GLN A 44 -7.72 -4.65 2.44
N HIS A 45 -6.60 -4.93 1.82
CA HIS A 45 -6.03 -6.29 1.77
C HIS A 45 -5.67 -6.78 3.18
N HIS A 46 -5.09 -5.91 4.00
CA HIS A 46 -4.75 -6.20 5.39
C HIS A 46 -5.99 -6.59 6.20
N SER A 47 -7.10 -5.86 6.05
CA SER A 47 -8.36 -6.18 6.71
C SER A 47 -8.89 -7.56 6.31
N HIS A 48 -8.84 -7.89 5.03
CA HIS A 48 -9.24 -9.21 4.54
C HIS A 48 -8.37 -10.33 5.11
N LEU A 49 -7.06 -10.11 5.21
CA LEU A 49 -6.14 -11.09 5.80
C LEU A 49 -6.41 -11.27 7.29
N LYS A 50 -6.73 -10.22 8.03
CA LYS A 50 -7.10 -10.31 9.44
C LYS A 50 -8.36 -11.16 9.62
N GLU A 51 -9.36 -10.97 8.79
CA GLU A 51 -10.58 -11.79 8.81
C GLU A 51 -10.25 -13.26 8.54
N ALA A 52 -9.40 -13.54 7.56
CA ALA A 52 -8.97 -14.90 7.24
C ALA A 52 -8.23 -15.55 8.41
N VAL A 53 -7.36 -14.80 9.09
CA VAL A 53 -6.65 -15.30 10.28
C VAL A 53 -7.64 -15.66 11.39
N MET A 54 -8.64 -14.81 11.65
CA MET A 54 -9.66 -15.09 12.66
C MET A 54 -10.44 -16.36 12.32
N MET A 55 -10.81 -16.55 11.07
CA MET A 55 -11.54 -17.74 10.62
C MET A 55 -10.69 -19.01 10.72
N CYS A 56 -9.41 -18.93 10.36
CA CYS A 56 -8.52 -20.09 10.39
C CYS A 56 -8.09 -20.50 11.79
N CYS A 57 -7.92 -19.53 12.70
CA CYS A 57 -7.49 -19.82 14.07
C CYS A 57 -8.62 -20.32 14.95
N GLY A 58 -9.88 -20.04 14.61
CA GLY A 58 -11.04 -20.53 15.35
C GLY A 58 -10.96 -20.21 16.84
N PRO A 59 -10.93 -21.24 17.73
CA PRO A 59 -10.88 -21.04 19.18
C PRO A 59 -9.51 -20.55 19.70
N GLU A 60 -8.48 -20.51 18.85
CA GLU A 60 -7.13 -20.07 19.22
C GLU A 60 -7.02 -18.54 19.14
N ALA A 61 -7.82 -17.84 19.95
CA ALA A 61 -7.90 -16.38 19.90
C ALA A 61 -6.57 -15.71 20.21
N ASP A 62 -5.79 -16.23 21.17
CA ASP A 62 -4.48 -15.66 21.51
C ASP A 62 -3.51 -15.73 20.35
N LEU A 63 -3.50 -16.83 19.61
CA LEU A 63 -2.67 -16.99 18.43
C LEU A 63 -3.11 -16.02 17.33
N ALA A 64 -4.41 -15.90 17.10
CA ALA A 64 -4.97 -14.98 16.13
C ALA A 64 -4.54 -13.53 16.45
N HIS A 65 -4.62 -13.11 17.71
CA HIS A 65 -4.20 -11.78 18.12
C HIS A 65 -2.68 -11.54 17.90
N LYS A 66 -1.86 -12.55 18.21
CA LYS A 66 -0.40 -12.45 17.95
C LYS A 66 -0.11 -12.28 16.47
N ILE A 67 -0.76 -13.06 15.63
CA ILE A 67 -0.58 -12.98 14.17
C ILE A 67 -1.05 -11.61 13.67
N GLN A 68 -2.21 -11.14 14.13
CA GLN A 68 -2.74 -9.83 13.73
C GLN A 68 -1.81 -8.69 14.15
N ASN A 69 -1.22 -8.77 15.34
CA ASN A 69 -0.27 -7.75 15.81
C ASN A 69 0.97 -7.69 14.92
N GLU A 70 1.49 -8.84 14.50
CA GLU A 70 2.63 -8.88 13.57
C GLU A 70 2.24 -8.34 12.19
N MET A 71 1.04 -8.66 11.72
CA MET A 71 0.51 -8.12 10.46
C MET A 71 0.39 -6.60 10.52
N ASP A 72 -0.13 -6.06 11.63
CA ASP A 72 -0.27 -4.62 11.82
C ASP A 72 1.10 -3.92 11.77
N LYS A 73 2.12 -4.49 12.42
CA LYS A 73 3.48 -3.96 12.38
C LYS A 73 4.03 -3.94 10.96
N LYS A 74 3.84 -5.02 10.21
CA LYS A 74 4.31 -5.12 8.82
C LYS A 74 3.62 -4.10 7.93
N ARG A 75 2.30 -3.94 8.08
CA ARG A 75 1.54 -2.93 7.35
C ARG A 75 2.03 -1.53 7.67
N ASP A 76 2.24 -1.22 8.95
CA ASP A 76 2.65 0.11 9.39
C ASP A 76 4.01 0.48 8.81
N VAL A 77 4.95 -0.46 8.79
CA VAL A 77 6.26 -0.26 8.16
C VAL A 77 6.11 -0.02 6.66
N LEU A 78 5.28 -0.82 5.98
CA LEU A 78 5.04 -0.69 4.56
C LEU A 78 4.47 0.69 4.20
N ILE A 79 3.46 1.14 4.95
CA ILE A 79 2.83 2.44 4.73
C ILE A 79 3.79 3.58 5.06
N ALA A 80 4.55 3.47 6.14
CA ALA A 80 5.54 4.49 6.51
C ALA A 80 6.58 4.66 5.42
N ASN A 81 7.09 3.56 4.85
CA ASN A 81 8.05 3.60 3.75
C ASN A 81 7.45 4.23 2.50
N LEU A 82 6.20 3.90 2.18
CA LEU A 82 5.49 4.48 1.05
C LEU A 82 5.32 5.99 1.21
N MET A 83 4.87 6.43 2.37
CA MET A 83 4.57 7.86 2.63
C MET A 83 5.84 8.69 2.80
N ALA A 84 6.98 8.08 3.09
CA ALA A 84 8.28 8.76 3.15
C ALA A 84 8.87 9.05 1.77
N MET A 85 8.28 8.52 0.71
CA MET A 85 8.71 8.81 -0.67
C MET A 85 8.54 10.29 -1.01
N ARG A 86 9.53 10.82 -1.67
CA ARG A 86 9.48 12.20 -2.16
C ARG A 86 10.08 12.30 -3.56
#